data_4d5b142d55f3b1e7c09b2e8d641c04f2
#
_entry.id   4d5b142d55f3b1e7c09b2e8d641c04f2
#
_cell.length_a   1.000
_cell.length_b   1.000
_cell.length_c   1.000
_cell.angle_alpha   90.00
_cell.angle_beta   90.00
_cell.angle_gamma   90.00
#
_symmetry.space_group_name_H-M   'P 1'
#
loop_
_entity.id
_entity.type
_entity.pdbx_description
1 polymer ?
#
loop_
_entity_poly.entity_id
_entity_poly.type
_entity_poly.pdbx_seq_one_letter_code
_entity_poly.pdbx_strand_id
1 'polypeptide(L)'
;KDDVLKTPVTSLKIEGRKKNALYVAAVTDYYRRILDGKGCDTAREENIKQIFSRPWSEFHLHGKDKTVVEPDFVGHRGLPAGRIEQVFKGRISLHVRHDVARHDGIQIDVPGEERPFGFSLQNMQVGGKNVFEAKAGQEAVIMLPPKAPKLEKGLPVYLASSGRVKGAYGYDRPKPGEFRQRLPLDVRVTIGADKVTAAAAGFSVELAGEFLPAKDAAKVEDAVRGAFAKTGDTPFELAALTLENPHGFFVPVSLLNALRRG
;
A
#
# COMPACT_ATOMS: atom_id res chain seq x y z
N LYS A 1 -20.30 4.15 -4.98
CA LYS A 1 -19.23 4.76 -4.15
C LYS A 1 -19.75 5.97 -3.39
N ASP A 2 -20.33 6.93 -4.08
CA ASP A 2 -20.95 8.13 -3.48
C ASP A 2 -22.09 7.76 -2.54
N ASP A 3 -22.81 6.70 -2.82
CA ASP A 3 -23.90 6.21 -1.99
C ASP A 3 -23.41 5.69 -0.64
N VAL A 4 -22.26 5.02 -0.59
CA VAL A 4 -21.64 4.60 0.68
C VAL A 4 -21.23 5.81 1.52
N LEU A 5 -20.68 6.86 0.88
CA LEU A 5 -20.27 8.08 1.58
C LEU A 5 -21.46 8.89 2.14
N LYS A 6 -22.67 8.69 1.60
CA LYS A 6 -23.92 9.30 2.11
C LYS A 6 -24.53 8.52 3.28
N THR A 7 -24.01 7.35 3.60
CA THR A 7 -24.49 6.54 4.73
C THR A 7 -23.80 6.96 6.03
N PRO A 8 -24.32 6.61 7.21
CA PRO A 8 -23.67 6.87 8.50
C PRO A 8 -22.47 5.94 8.78
N VAL A 9 -21.90 5.30 7.77
CA VAL A 9 -20.72 4.44 7.90
C VAL A 9 -19.52 5.29 8.24
N THR A 10 -18.88 4.99 9.37
CA THR A 10 -17.70 5.73 9.88
C THR A 10 -16.37 5.04 9.55
N SER A 11 -16.41 3.79 9.14
CA SER A 11 -15.21 3.01 8.83
C SER A 11 -15.44 2.04 7.68
N LEU A 12 -14.46 1.92 6.80
CA LEU A 12 -14.46 0.96 5.69
C LEU A 12 -13.30 -0.02 5.88
N LYS A 13 -13.62 -1.32 5.87
CA LYS A 13 -12.62 -2.38 5.95
C LYS A 13 -12.27 -2.89 4.56
N ILE A 14 -10.98 -2.81 4.22
CA ILE A 14 -10.42 -3.44 3.01
C ILE A 14 -9.97 -4.86 3.36
N GLU A 15 -10.50 -5.86 2.67
CA GLU A 15 -10.13 -7.26 2.89
C GLU A 15 -9.12 -7.71 1.83
N GLY A 16 -7.93 -8.07 2.30
CA GLY A 16 -6.81 -8.49 1.45
C GLY A 16 -6.27 -9.90 1.77
N ARG A 17 -7.05 -10.76 2.45
CA ARG A 17 -6.62 -12.10 2.81
C ARG A 17 -6.16 -12.89 1.58
N LYS A 18 -4.98 -13.51 1.67
CA LYS A 18 -4.31 -14.22 0.56
C LYS A 18 -4.03 -13.34 -0.68
N LYS A 19 -3.97 -12.02 -0.53
CA LYS A 19 -3.53 -11.10 -1.58
C LYS A 19 -2.09 -10.65 -1.33
N ASN A 20 -1.41 -10.25 -2.40
CA ASN A 20 -0.05 -9.71 -2.33
C ASN A 20 -0.04 -8.23 -1.92
N ALA A 21 1.13 -7.71 -1.60
CA ALA A 21 1.31 -6.32 -1.19
C ALA A 21 0.88 -5.32 -2.29
N LEU A 22 1.10 -5.65 -3.56
CA LEU A 22 0.68 -4.83 -4.70
C LEU A 22 -0.84 -4.61 -4.72
N TYR A 23 -1.63 -5.67 -4.44
CA TYR A 23 -3.08 -5.54 -4.35
C TYR A 23 -3.49 -4.58 -3.23
N VAL A 24 -2.90 -4.74 -2.05
CA VAL A 24 -3.20 -3.87 -0.90
C VAL A 24 -2.84 -2.43 -1.22
N ALA A 25 -1.67 -2.18 -1.80
CA ALA A 25 -1.23 -0.83 -2.19
C ALA A 25 -2.20 -0.19 -3.19
N ALA A 26 -2.56 -0.89 -4.26
CA ALA A 26 -3.43 -0.35 -5.30
C ALA A 26 -4.85 -0.06 -4.80
N VAL A 27 -5.43 -0.99 -4.02
CA VAL A 27 -6.78 -0.81 -3.45
C VAL A 27 -6.81 0.33 -2.43
N THR A 28 -5.79 0.40 -1.56
CA THR A 28 -5.69 1.47 -0.56
C THR A 28 -5.49 2.84 -1.21
N ASP A 29 -4.61 2.97 -2.21
CA ASP A 29 -4.42 4.21 -2.98
C ASP A 29 -5.74 4.67 -3.63
N TYR A 30 -6.47 3.74 -4.25
CA TYR A 30 -7.74 4.05 -4.89
C TYR A 30 -8.78 4.61 -3.91
N TYR A 31 -9.04 3.93 -2.79
CA TYR A 31 -10.01 4.39 -1.80
C TYR A 31 -9.54 5.64 -1.05
N ARG A 32 -8.24 5.76 -0.77
CA ARG A 32 -7.68 6.96 -0.15
C ARG A 32 -7.93 8.21 -1.00
N ARG A 33 -7.72 8.10 -2.31
CA ARG A 33 -7.99 9.21 -3.24
C ARG A 33 -9.44 9.63 -3.26
N ILE A 34 -10.37 8.67 -3.20
CA ILE A 34 -11.81 8.99 -3.12
C ILE A 34 -12.12 9.75 -1.83
N LEU A 35 -11.58 9.29 -0.70
CA LEU A 35 -11.77 9.95 0.60
C LEU A 35 -11.14 11.35 0.65
N ASP A 36 -10.04 11.56 -0.09
CA ASP A 36 -9.39 12.87 -0.24
C ASP A 36 -10.11 13.81 -1.24
N GLY A 37 -11.29 13.44 -1.73
CA GLY A 37 -12.07 14.24 -2.67
C GLY A 37 -11.50 14.30 -4.09
N LYS A 38 -10.53 13.42 -4.45
CA LYS A 38 -9.92 13.39 -5.79
C LYS A 38 -10.75 12.62 -6.82
N GLY A 39 -11.91 12.13 -6.41
CA GLY A 39 -12.85 11.39 -7.27
C GLY A 39 -12.40 9.97 -7.62
N CYS A 40 -13.22 9.31 -8.44
CA CYS A 40 -12.95 7.98 -8.96
C CYS A 40 -12.04 8.06 -10.20
N ASP A 41 -11.13 7.14 -10.32
CA ASP A 41 -10.15 7.06 -11.40
C ASP A 41 -10.28 5.70 -12.11
N THR A 42 -10.81 5.72 -13.34
CA THR A 42 -11.03 4.52 -14.14
C THR A 42 -9.73 3.74 -14.39
N ALA A 43 -8.62 4.44 -14.61
CA ALA A 43 -7.34 3.78 -14.85
C ALA A 43 -6.87 3.01 -13.60
N ARG A 44 -7.14 3.54 -12.40
CA ARG A 44 -6.86 2.83 -11.14
C ARG A 44 -7.78 1.63 -10.92
N GLU A 45 -9.05 1.74 -11.28
CA GLU A 45 -9.96 0.60 -11.27
C GLU A 45 -9.46 -0.53 -12.19
N GLU A 46 -9.03 -0.19 -13.38
CA GLU A 46 -8.45 -1.14 -14.33
C GLU A 46 -7.17 -1.78 -13.78
N ASN A 47 -6.31 -0.98 -13.13
CA ASN A 47 -5.13 -1.51 -12.46
C ASN A 47 -5.48 -2.54 -11.38
N ILE A 48 -6.48 -2.27 -10.53
CA ILE A 48 -6.94 -3.22 -9.52
C ILE A 48 -7.48 -4.49 -10.19
N LYS A 49 -8.26 -4.36 -11.26
CA LYS A 49 -8.79 -5.49 -12.03
C LYS A 49 -7.68 -6.33 -12.67
N GLN A 50 -6.59 -5.71 -13.11
CA GLN A 50 -5.41 -6.43 -13.59
C GLN A 50 -4.65 -7.18 -12.48
N ILE A 51 -4.56 -6.59 -11.28
CA ILE A 51 -3.84 -7.22 -10.16
C ILE A 51 -4.63 -8.42 -9.62
N PHE A 52 -5.92 -8.21 -9.39
CA PHE A 52 -6.86 -9.26 -9.00
C PHE A 52 -8.29 -8.81 -9.24
N SER A 53 -9.02 -9.57 -10.05
CA SER A 53 -10.44 -9.33 -10.26
C SER A 53 -11.25 -10.63 -10.28
N ARG A 54 -12.39 -10.57 -9.64
CA ARG A 54 -13.59 -11.35 -9.93
C ARG A 54 -14.63 -10.37 -10.49
N PRO A 55 -15.76 -10.80 -11.04
CA PRO A 55 -16.82 -9.87 -11.42
C PRO A 55 -17.16 -8.95 -10.25
N TRP A 56 -17.17 -7.65 -10.53
CA TRP A 56 -17.52 -6.65 -9.53
C TRP A 56 -19.04 -6.60 -9.43
N SER A 57 -19.55 -6.59 -8.22
CA SER A 57 -20.97 -6.42 -7.94
C SER A 57 -21.15 -5.34 -6.87
N GLU A 58 -22.32 -4.75 -6.85
CA GLU A 58 -22.74 -3.86 -5.74
C GLU A 58 -23.20 -4.67 -4.53
N PHE A 59 -23.07 -6.00 -4.61
CA PHE A 59 -23.56 -6.94 -3.62
C PHE A 59 -25.04 -6.67 -3.32
N HIS A 60 -25.41 -6.40 -2.10
CA HIS A 60 -26.80 -6.11 -1.72
C HIS A 60 -27.02 -4.63 -1.38
N LEU A 61 -26.15 -3.72 -1.85
CA LEU A 61 -26.22 -2.30 -1.49
C LEU A 61 -27.52 -1.62 -1.93
N HIS A 62 -28.06 -1.99 -3.10
CA HIS A 62 -29.31 -1.45 -3.65
C HIS A 62 -30.46 -2.47 -3.67
N GLY A 63 -30.36 -3.52 -2.88
CA GLY A 63 -31.36 -4.59 -2.80
C GLY A 63 -30.75 -5.96 -3.04
N LYS A 64 -31.62 -6.98 -3.17
CA LYS A 64 -31.18 -8.36 -3.36
C LYS A 64 -30.61 -8.56 -4.76
N ASP A 65 -29.30 -8.66 -4.88
CA ASP A 65 -28.62 -9.01 -6.12
C ASP A 65 -28.79 -10.51 -6.41
N LYS A 66 -29.06 -10.84 -7.69
CA LYS A 66 -29.27 -12.23 -8.13
C LYS A 66 -27.95 -12.94 -8.42
N THR A 67 -26.87 -12.23 -8.69
CA THR A 67 -25.60 -12.78 -9.11
C THR A 67 -24.44 -12.12 -8.38
N VAL A 68 -24.16 -12.61 -7.17
CA VAL A 68 -23.04 -12.13 -6.34
C VAL A 68 -21.79 -13.02 -6.45
N VAL A 69 -21.89 -14.15 -7.18
CA VAL A 69 -20.81 -15.13 -7.34
C VAL A 69 -20.61 -15.42 -8.81
N GLU A 70 -19.37 -15.55 -9.24
CA GLU A 70 -19.02 -16.09 -10.56
C GLU A 70 -19.13 -17.62 -10.52
N PRO A 71 -20.13 -18.25 -11.18
CA PRO A 71 -20.31 -19.69 -11.12
C PRO A 71 -19.32 -20.45 -12.02
N ASP A 72 -18.87 -19.82 -13.11
CA ASP A 72 -18.17 -20.50 -14.21
C ASP A 72 -16.64 -20.47 -14.03
N PHE A 73 -16.12 -19.65 -13.13
CA PHE A 73 -14.69 -19.45 -12.99
C PHE A 73 -14.24 -19.16 -11.57
N VAL A 74 -13.33 -20.01 -11.08
CA VAL A 74 -12.70 -19.82 -9.76
C VAL A 74 -11.31 -19.23 -9.97
N GLY A 75 -11.15 -17.92 -9.78
CA GLY A 75 -9.83 -17.33 -9.88
C GLY A 75 -9.81 -15.85 -10.26
N HIS A 76 -8.67 -15.44 -10.80
CA HIS A 76 -8.43 -14.10 -11.31
C HIS A 76 -8.44 -14.14 -12.84
N ARG A 77 -9.31 -13.35 -13.45
CA ARG A 77 -9.36 -13.22 -14.93
C ARG A 77 -8.48 -12.07 -15.44
N GLY A 78 -8.40 -10.97 -14.73
CA GLY A 78 -7.77 -9.75 -15.22
C GLY A 78 -8.72 -8.88 -16.05
N LEU A 79 -8.16 -8.02 -16.91
CA LEU A 79 -8.91 -7.16 -17.83
C LEU A 79 -9.17 -7.89 -19.15
N PRO A 80 -10.36 -7.73 -19.74
CA PRO A 80 -10.62 -8.22 -21.09
C PRO A 80 -9.70 -7.55 -22.12
N ALA A 81 -8.69 -8.26 -22.63
CA ALA A 81 -7.74 -7.74 -23.60
C ALA A 81 -8.25 -7.80 -25.03
N GLY A 82 -9.21 -8.67 -25.33
CA GLY A 82 -9.79 -8.84 -26.67
C GLY A 82 -10.37 -10.23 -26.88
N ARG A 83 -10.56 -10.58 -28.16
CA ARG A 83 -10.93 -11.94 -28.58
C ARG A 83 -10.01 -12.38 -29.73
N ILE A 84 -9.71 -13.67 -29.78
CA ILE A 84 -8.92 -14.24 -30.88
C ILE A 84 -9.68 -14.04 -32.17
N GLU A 85 -9.07 -13.38 -33.13
CA GLU A 85 -9.64 -13.15 -34.49
C GLU A 85 -9.16 -14.18 -35.48
N GLN A 86 -7.87 -14.53 -35.42
CA GLN A 86 -7.28 -15.55 -36.27
C GLN A 86 -6.31 -16.42 -35.48
N VAL A 87 -6.22 -17.66 -35.86
CA VAL A 87 -5.28 -18.63 -35.28
C VAL A 87 -4.35 -19.10 -36.38
N PHE A 88 -3.06 -19.01 -36.15
CA PHE A 88 -2.00 -19.49 -37.04
C PHE A 88 -1.15 -20.54 -36.31
N LYS A 89 -0.26 -21.20 -37.03
CA LYS A 89 0.69 -22.11 -36.37
C LYS A 89 1.57 -21.35 -35.39
N GLY A 90 1.36 -21.59 -34.06
CA GLY A 90 2.15 -20.99 -33.00
C GLY A 90 1.89 -19.50 -32.74
N ARG A 91 0.82 -18.91 -33.25
CA ARG A 91 0.48 -17.50 -33.03
C ARG A 91 -1.01 -17.25 -33.19
N ILE A 92 -1.49 -16.17 -32.58
CA ILE A 92 -2.87 -15.67 -32.67
C ILE A 92 -2.87 -14.19 -33.01
N SER A 93 -3.93 -13.69 -33.66
CA SER A 93 -4.15 -12.26 -33.79
C SER A 93 -5.41 -11.82 -33.04
N LEU A 94 -5.38 -10.59 -32.54
CA LEU A 94 -6.50 -9.92 -31.88
C LEU A 94 -6.31 -8.40 -31.93
N HIS A 95 -7.41 -7.65 -31.95
CA HIS A 95 -7.37 -6.22 -31.60
C HIS A 95 -7.32 -6.07 -30.09
N VAL A 96 -6.26 -5.43 -29.59
CA VAL A 96 -6.09 -5.24 -28.15
C VAL A 96 -6.95 -4.09 -27.65
N ARG A 97 -7.66 -4.29 -26.55
CA ARG A 97 -8.53 -3.28 -25.92
C ARG A 97 -7.80 -2.37 -24.94
N HIS A 98 -6.66 -2.81 -24.44
CA HIS A 98 -5.77 -2.10 -23.52
C HIS A 98 -4.35 -2.21 -24.04
N ASP A 99 -3.49 -1.28 -23.61
CA ASP A 99 -2.06 -1.38 -23.90
C ASP A 99 -1.50 -2.68 -23.34
N VAL A 100 -0.78 -3.44 -24.15
CA VAL A 100 -0.19 -4.73 -23.82
C VAL A 100 1.29 -4.68 -24.13
N ALA A 101 2.14 -5.06 -23.21
CA ALA A 101 3.60 -5.02 -23.34
C ALA A 101 4.24 -6.41 -23.17
N ARG A 102 5.49 -6.53 -23.62
CA ARG A 102 6.29 -7.74 -23.34
C ARG A 102 6.38 -7.97 -21.83
N HIS A 103 6.32 -9.23 -21.46
CA HIS A 103 6.31 -9.73 -20.07
C HIS A 103 5.00 -9.53 -19.32
N ASP A 104 3.99 -8.94 -19.93
CA ASP A 104 2.64 -8.98 -19.38
C ASP A 104 2.10 -10.43 -19.37
N GLY A 105 1.24 -10.70 -18.40
CA GLY A 105 0.58 -12.00 -18.27
C GLY A 105 -0.71 -12.04 -19.05
N ILE A 106 -0.79 -12.96 -19.99
CA ILE A 106 -1.98 -13.21 -20.81
C ILE A 106 -2.68 -14.48 -20.32
N GLN A 107 -4.01 -14.46 -20.30
CA GLN A 107 -4.86 -15.63 -20.05
C GLN A 107 -5.89 -15.77 -21.15
N ILE A 108 -6.17 -17.01 -21.53
CA ILE A 108 -7.17 -17.37 -22.54
C ILE A 108 -8.07 -18.44 -21.94
N ASP A 109 -9.37 -18.19 -21.91
CA ASP A 109 -10.34 -19.19 -21.46
C ASP A 109 -10.52 -20.22 -22.58
N VAL A 110 -10.15 -21.46 -22.28
CA VAL A 110 -10.24 -22.58 -23.23
C VAL A 110 -11.37 -23.50 -22.78
N PRO A 111 -12.40 -23.74 -23.61
CA PRO A 111 -13.52 -24.60 -23.27
C PRO A 111 -13.05 -26.02 -22.89
N GLY A 112 -13.57 -26.55 -21.79
CA GLY A 112 -13.23 -27.89 -21.31
C GLY A 112 -11.99 -27.98 -20.42
N GLU A 113 -11.23 -26.90 -20.27
CA GLU A 113 -10.11 -26.84 -19.33
C GLU A 113 -10.56 -26.30 -17.97
N GLU A 114 -10.11 -26.92 -16.88
CA GLU A 114 -10.43 -26.44 -15.53
C GLU A 114 -9.80 -25.08 -15.19
N ARG A 115 -8.75 -24.71 -15.90
CA ARG A 115 -8.00 -23.47 -15.70
C ARG A 115 -7.73 -22.77 -17.02
N PRO A 116 -7.75 -21.44 -17.06
CA PRO A 116 -7.39 -20.72 -18.26
C PRO A 116 -5.94 -21.01 -18.65
N PHE A 117 -5.68 -21.02 -19.94
CA PHE A 117 -4.33 -21.09 -20.47
C PHE A 117 -3.62 -19.76 -20.23
N GLY A 118 -2.64 -19.73 -19.34
CA GLY A 118 -1.88 -18.54 -18.95
C GLY A 118 -0.42 -18.61 -19.40
N PHE A 119 0.10 -17.48 -19.91
CA PHE A 119 1.51 -17.33 -20.26
C PHE A 119 1.99 -15.89 -20.18
N SER A 120 3.31 -15.71 -20.05
CA SER A 120 3.94 -14.39 -20.16
C SER A 120 4.22 -14.06 -21.62
N LEU A 121 3.79 -12.90 -22.07
CA LEU A 121 3.95 -12.41 -23.43
C LEU A 121 5.43 -12.15 -23.73
N GLN A 122 6.02 -12.98 -24.58
CA GLN A 122 7.44 -12.83 -24.92
C GLN A 122 7.64 -12.00 -26.19
N ASN A 123 6.86 -12.29 -27.23
CA ASN A 123 6.98 -11.64 -28.52
C ASN A 123 5.61 -11.35 -29.12
N MET A 124 5.51 -10.18 -29.74
CA MET A 124 4.33 -9.77 -30.50
C MET A 124 4.72 -8.89 -31.69
N GLN A 125 3.83 -8.79 -32.65
CA GLN A 125 3.98 -7.96 -33.84
C GLN A 125 2.75 -7.06 -34.02
N VAL A 126 3.00 -5.86 -34.52
CA VAL A 126 1.98 -4.91 -35.00
C VAL A 126 2.39 -4.49 -36.41
N GLY A 127 1.48 -4.61 -37.38
CA GLY A 127 1.79 -4.32 -38.79
C GLY A 127 2.98 -5.14 -39.35
N GLY A 128 3.16 -6.39 -38.90
CA GLY A 128 4.24 -7.27 -39.31
C GLY A 128 5.62 -7.00 -38.68
N LYS A 129 5.75 -5.99 -37.82
CA LYS A 129 6.99 -5.63 -37.15
C LYS A 129 6.97 -6.06 -35.66
N ASN A 130 8.08 -6.59 -35.18
CA ASN A 130 8.22 -6.90 -33.75
C ASN A 130 8.18 -5.60 -32.94
N VAL A 131 7.34 -5.58 -31.90
CA VAL A 131 7.19 -4.44 -31.00
C VAL A 131 7.33 -4.86 -29.55
N PHE A 132 7.69 -3.91 -28.71
CA PHE A 132 7.70 -4.11 -27.25
C PHE A 132 6.30 -3.94 -26.67
N GLU A 133 5.49 -3.05 -27.24
CA GLU A 133 4.16 -2.71 -26.78
C GLU A 133 3.19 -2.57 -27.96
N ALA A 134 1.97 -3.05 -27.79
CA ALA A 134 0.84 -2.77 -28.66
C ALA A 134 -0.15 -1.86 -27.93
N LYS A 135 -0.57 -0.78 -28.58
CA LYS A 135 -1.52 0.19 -28.03
C LYS A 135 -2.95 -0.26 -28.23
N ALA A 136 -3.84 0.15 -27.32
CA ALA A 136 -5.26 -0.08 -27.42
C ALA A 136 -5.79 0.27 -28.82
N GLY A 137 -6.59 -0.61 -29.42
CA GLY A 137 -7.12 -0.48 -30.77
C GLY A 137 -6.24 -1.05 -31.89
N GLN A 138 -4.99 -1.41 -31.63
CA GLN A 138 -4.12 -2.03 -32.64
C GLN A 138 -4.39 -3.54 -32.77
N GLU A 139 -4.25 -4.05 -33.98
CA GLU A 139 -4.16 -5.48 -34.23
C GLU A 139 -2.76 -5.97 -33.84
N ALA A 140 -2.72 -6.88 -32.89
CA ALA A 140 -1.50 -7.53 -32.43
C ALA A 140 -1.48 -9.00 -32.79
N VAL A 141 -0.36 -9.48 -33.32
CA VAL A 141 -0.06 -10.88 -33.49
C VAL A 141 0.81 -11.35 -32.36
N ILE A 142 0.28 -12.21 -31.52
CA ILE A 142 0.94 -12.73 -30.30
C ILE A 142 1.52 -14.10 -30.57
N MET A 143 2.80 -14.30 -30.27
CA MET A 143 3.47 -15.59 -30.35
C MET A 143 3.10 -16.45 -29.15
N LEU A 144 2.64 -17.66 -29.39
CA LEU A 144 2.27 -18.63 -28.37
C LEU A 144 3.49 -19.45 -27.90
N PRO A 145 3.54 -19.85 -26.62
CA PRO A 145 4.57 -20.76 -26.16
C PRO A 145 4.41 -22.16 -26.80
N PRO A 146 5.50 -22.97 -26.84
CA PRO A 146 5.50 -24.26 -27.56
C PRO A 146 4.43 -25.27 -27.13
N LYS A 147 3.94 -25.19 -25.90
CA LYS A 147 2.94 -26.11 -25.33
C LYS A 147 1.56 -25.48 -25.24
N ALA A 148 1.24 -24.52 -26.12
CA ALA A 148 -0.09 -23.94 -26.17
C ALA A 148 -1.14 -25.00 -26.53
N PRO A 149 -2.31 -25.02 -25.90
CA PRO A 149 -3.42 -25.89 -26.30
C PRO A 149 -3.94 -25.48 -27.66
N LYS A 150 -4.84 -26.30 -28.24
CA LYS A 150 -5.56 -25.92 -29.44
C LYS A 150 -6.48 -24.73 -29.12
N LEU A 151 -6.21 -23.60 -29.72
CA LEU A 151 -7.00 -22.38 -29.58
C LEU A 151 -7.94 -22.23 -30.81
N GLU A 152 -9.05 -21.51 -30.57
CA GLU A 152 -10.06 -21.27 -31.61
C GLU A 152 -10.37 -19.79 -31.74
N LYS A 153 -10.86 -19.36 -32.87
CA LYS A 153 -11.36 -18.01 -33.11
C LYS A 153 -12.51 -17.70 -32.14
N GLY A 154 -12.55 -16.47 -31.62
CA GLY A 154 -13.59 -15.99 -30.73
C GLY A 154 -13.31 -16.20 -29.23
N LEU A 155 -12.32 -17.00 -28.85
CA LEU A 155 -11.97 -17.20 -27.44
C LEU A 155 -11.59 -15.87 -26.82
N PRO A 156 -12.06 -15.60 -25.58
CA PRO A 156 -11.72 -14.39 -24.86
C PRO A 156 -10.27 -14.42 -24.36
N VAL A 157 -9.59 -13.29 -24.51
CA VAL A 157 -8.22 -13.07 -24.08
C VAL A 157 -8.22 -12.01 -22.98
N TYR A 158 -7.50 -12.26 -21.90
CA TYR A 158 -7.42 -11.38 -20.73
C TYR A 158 -5.98 -10.97 -20.43
N LEU A 159 -5.81 -9.75 -19.96
CA LEU A 159 -4.57 -9.22 -19.41
C LEU A 159 -4.60 -9.42 -17.90
N ALA A 160 -3.90 -10.45 -17.43
CA ALA A 160 -3.94 -10.89 -16.03
C ALA A 160 -2.83 -10.29 -15.15
N SER A 161 -1.79 -9.74 -15.75
CA SER A 161 -0.77 -8.97 -15.05
C SER A 161 -0.05 -8.02 -15.99
N SER A 162 0.42 -6.89 -15.48
CA SER A 162 1.16 -5.92 -16.27
C SER A 162 2.38 -5.40 -15.51
N GLY A 163 3.51 -5.32 -16.20
CA GLY A 163 4.74 -4.73 -15.69
C GLY A 163 4.54 -3.24 -15.36
N ARG A 164 3.78 -2.52 -16.17
CA ARG A 164 3.40 -1.13 -15.95
C ARG A 164 2.65 -0.94 -14.63
N VAL A 165 1.66 -1.80 -14.36
CA VAL A 165 0.88 -1.74 -13.12
C VAL A 165 1.73 -2.07 -11.90
N LYS A 166 2.62 -3.06 -12.01
CA LYS A 166 3.57 -3.38 -10.92
C LYS A 166 4.48 -2.20 -10.58
N GLY A 167 4.95 -1.46 -11.59
CA GLY A 167 5.78 -0.28 -11.38
C GLY A 167 5.03 0.99 -10.94
N ALA A 168 3.70 1.03 -11.04
CA ALA A 168 2.89 2.20 -10.70
C ALA A 168 2.65 2.39 -9.18
N TYR A 169 2.86 1.35 -8.39
CA TYR A 169 2.60 1.36 -6.95
C TYR A 169 3.85 0.99 -6.17
N GLY A 170 4.18 1.79 -5.15
CA GLY A 170 5.15 1.39 -4.13
C GLY A 170 4.51 0.34 -3.22
N TYR A 171 5.10 -0.85 -3.18
CA TYR A 171 4.63 -1.94 -2.33
C TYR A 171 5.78 -2.68 -1.63
N ASP A 172 6.87 -1.98 -1.45
CA ASP A 172 7.99 -2.48 -0.68
C ASP A 172 7.57 -2.71 0.77
N ARG A 173 8.12 -3.74 1.36
CA ARG A 173 7.84 -4.03 2.75
C ARG A 173 8.45 -2.92 3.62
N PRO A 174 7.65 -2.23 4.45
CA PRO A 174 8.19 -1.17 5.30
C PRO A 174 9.21 -1.73 6.27
N LYS A 175 10.22 -0.93 6.58
CA LYS A 175 11.18 -1.27 7.63
C LYS A 175 10.49 -1.31 8.99
N PRO A 176 10.93 -2.15 9.91
CA PRO A 176 10.38 -2.17 11.26
C PRO A 176 10.41 -0.75 11.87
N GLY A 177 9.25 -0.28 12.30
CA GLY A 177 9.10 1.05 12.91
C GLY A 177 8.91 2.23 11.96
N GLU A 178 9.02 2.05 10.62
CA GLU A 178 8.91 3.15 9.63
C GLU A 178 7.56 3.89 9.70
N PHE A 179 6.46 3.17 9.95
CA PHE A 179 5.11 3.74 10.09
C PHE A 179 4.55 3.60 11.51
N ARG A 180 5.43 3.51 12.50
CA ARG A 180 5.01 3.44 13.89
C ARG A 180 4.41 4.78 14.30
N GLN A 181 3.14 4.81 14.63
CA GLN A 181 2.53 5.96 15.29
C GLN A 181 2.98 6.00 16.74
N ARG A 182 3.37 7.19 17.18
CA ARG A 182 3.71 7.46 18.58
C ARG A 182 2.71 8.45 19.15
N LEU A 183 2.42 8.30 20.42
CA LEU A 183 1.55 9.21 21.14
C LEU A 183 2.38 10.41 21.61
N PRO A 184 1.95 11.64 21.32
CA PRO A 184 2.65 12.83 21.80
C PRO A 184 2.59 12.90 23.34
N LEU A 185 3.72 13.19 23.97
CA LEU A 185 3.86 13.30 25.41
C LEU A 185 4.52 14.63 25.76
N ASP A 186 3.82 15.44 26.55
CA ASP A 186 4.36 16.67 27.14
C ASP A 186 5.04 16.32 28.47
N VAL A 187 6.28 16.74 28.60
CA VAL A 187 7.10 16.46 29.76
C VAL A 187 7.49 17.77 30.46
N ARG A 188 7.31 17.83 31.78
CA ARG A 188 7.81 18.88 32.60
C ARG A 188 8.97 18.35 33.44
N VAL A 189 10.12 19.03 33.40
CA VAL A 189 11.28 18.70 34.19
C VAL A 189 11.57 19.87 35.13
N THR A 190 11.64 19.60 36.44
CA THR A 190 11.95 20.58 37.47
C THR A 190 13.26 20.20 38.16
N ILE A 191 14.22 21.12 38.21
CA ILE A 191 15.54 20.92 38.82
C ILE A 191 15.65 21.78 40.05
N GLY A 192 15.68 21.15 41.22
CA GLY A 192 15.96 21.77 42.53
C GLY A 192 17.42 21.56 42.94
N ALA A 193 17.78 22.03 44.16
CA ALA A 193 19.13 21.87 44.71
C ALA A 193 19.44 20.43 45.14
N ASP A 194 18.43 19.70 45.57
CA ASP A 194 18.51 18.39 46.20
C ASP A 194 17.79 17.27 45.42
N LYS A 195 17.07 17.63 44.36
CA LYS A 195 16.31 16.67 43.57
C LYS A 195 16.01 17.19 42.19
N VAL A 196 15.78 16.25 41.26
CA VAL A 196 15.26 16.49 39.93
C VAL A 196 13.99 15.65 39.72
N THR A 197 12.95 16.27 39.16
CA THR A 197 11.65 15.62 38.95
C THR A 197 11.27 15.71 37.47
N ALA A 198 10.71 14.65 36.94
CA ALA A 198 10.04 14.68 35.66
C ALA A 198 8.57 14.26 35.82
N ALA A 199 7.68 15.00 35.18
CA ALA A 199 6.24 14.71 35.21
C ALA A 199 5.65 14.70 33.80
N ALA A 200 4.80 13.73 33.52
CA ALA A 200 4.10 13.57 32.25
C ALA A 200 2.81 12.77 32.45
N ALA A 201 1.72 13.14 31.78
CA ALA A 201 0.44 12.41 31.76
C ALA A 201 -0.10 12.02 33.17
N GLY A 202 0.14 12.83 34.18
CA GLY A 202 -0.32 12.57 35.54
C GLY A 202 0.62 11.71 36.42
N PHE A 203 1.73 11.24 35.85
CA PHE A 203 2.78 10.51 36.55
C PHE A 203 3.97 11.42 36.83
N SER A 204 4.72 11.12 37.88
CA SER A 204 5.96 11.83 38.18
C SER A 204 7.01 10.87 38.73
N VAL A 205 8.25 11.14 38.37
CA VAL A 205 9.43 10.42 38.87
C VAL A 205 10.36 11.44 39.46
N GLU A 206 10.95 11.12 40.63
CA GLU A 206 11.86 11.99 41.36
C GLU A 206 13.17 11.24 41.63
N LEU A 207 14.29 11.93 41.45
CA LEU A 207 15.61 11.42 41.80
C LEU A 207 16.31 12.45 42.69
N ALA A 208 16.76 12.01 43.87
CA ALA A 208 17.54 12.84 44.79
C ALA A 208 18.98 13.00 44.25
N GLY A 209 19.58 14.16 44.53
CA GLY A 209 20.96 14.48 44.20
C GLY A 209 21.32 15.87 44.65
N GLU A 210 22.60 16.15 44.83
CA GLU A 210 23.10 17.51 45.07
C GLU A 210 23.51 18.14 43.75
N PHE A 211 22.89 19.25 43.39
CA PHE A 211 23.13 19.90 42.10
C PHE A 211 23.78 21.27 42.30
N LEU A 212 24.87 21.48 41.59
CA LEU A 212 25.61 22.74 41.60
C LEU A 212 25.22 23.60 40.39
N PRO A 213 25.40 24.91 40.45
CA PRO A 213 25.16 25.79 39.30
C PRO A 213 25.95 25.35 38.07
N ALA A 214 25.30 25.34 36.93
CA ALA A 214 25.92 25.02 35.65
C ALA A 214 26.83 26.16 35.18
N LYS A 215 27.92 25.82 34.50
CA LYS A 215 28.77 26.82 33.84
C LYS A 215 28.06 27.51 32.66
N ASP A 216 27.09 26.81 32.05
CA ASP A 216 26.35 27.26 30.90
C ASP A 216 24.91 26.74 30.99
N ALA A 217 23.98 27.60 31.34
CA ALA A 217 22.57 27.23 31.54
C ALA A 217 21.88 26.82 30.25
N ALA A 218 22.27 27.35 29.08
CA ALA A 218 21.69 27.00 27.81
C ALA A 218 21.99 25.53 27.42
N LYS A 219 23.17 25.04 27.73
CA LYS A 219 23.54 23.63 27.51
C LYS A 219 22.78 22.65 28.39
N VAL A 220 22.27 23.10 29.55
CA VAL A 220 21.42 22.25 30.39
C VAL A 220 20.10 21.97 29.72
N GLU A 221 19.47 22.97 29.13
CA GLU A 221 18.22 22.77 28.37
C GLU A 221 18.39 21.81 27.18
N ASP A 222 19.45 22.00 26.41
CA ASP A 222 19.77 21.10 25.30
C ASP A 222 20.02 19.67 25.77
N ALA A 223 20.72 19.49 26.90
CA ALA A 223 20.99 18.18 27.48
C ALA A 223 19.69 17.49 27.95
N VAL A 224 18.80 18.22 28.61
CA VAL A 224 17.49 17.72 29.06
C VAL A 224 16.65 17.35 27.87
N ARG A 225 16.50 18.23 26.89
CA ARG A 225 15.75 17.96 25.64
C ARG A 225 16.31 16.75 24.89
N GLY A 226 17.63 16.68 24.74
CA GLY A 226 18.31 15.56 24.09
C GLY A 226 18.16 14.22 24.84
N ALA A 227 18.06 14.25 26.18
CA ALA A 227 17.81 13.03 26.96
C ALA A 227 16.36 12.54 26.80
N PHE A 228 15.38 13.42 26.91
CA PHE A 228 13.96 13.06 26.87
C PHE A 228 13.45 12.80 25.45
N ALA A 229 14.09 13.32 24.40
CA ALA A 229 13.78 12.99 23.00
C ALA A 229 14.08 11.52 22.65
N LYS A 230 14.91 10.83 23.44
CA LYS A 230 15.28 9.41 23.20
C LYS A 230 14.24 8.45 23.79
N THR A 231 13.08 8.37 23.19
CA THR A 231 11.96 7.54 23.67
C THR A 231 12.11 6.04 23.36
N GLY A 232 13.11 5.63 22.60
CA GLY A 232 13.41 4.22 22.32
C GLY A 232 12.22 3.48 21.67
N ASP A 233 11.90 2.29 22.20
CA ASP A 233 10.80 1.44 21.72
C ASP A 233 9.45 1.74 22.41
N THR A 234 9.37 2.79 23.21
CA THR A 234 8.11 3.19 23.84
C THR A 234 7.08 3.67 22.80
N PRO A 235 5.78 3.62 23.10
CA PRO A 235 4.74 4.16 22.21
C PRO A 235 4.67 5.69 22.21
N PHE A 236 5.59 6.39 22.89
CA PHE A 236 5.56 7.84 23.07
C PHE A 236 6.62 8.55 22.23
N GLU A 237 6.33 9.81 21.90
CA GLU A 237 7.30 10.79 21.40
C GLU A 237 7.20 12.08 22.19
N LEU A 238 8.31 12.76 22.40
CA LEU A 238 8.33 14.05 23.10
C LEU A 238 7.68 15.11 22.21
N ALA A 239 6.53 15.64 22.62
CA ALA A 239 5.83 16.73 21.92
C ALA A 239 6.31 18.10 22.45
N ALA A 240 6.19 18.34 23.74
CA ALA A 240 6.68 19.55 24.36
C ALA A 240 7.55 19.22 25.60
N LEU A 241 8.57 20.05 25.85
CA LEU A 241 9.38 19.99 27.05
C LEU A 241 9.33 21.35 27.76
N THR A 242 8.88 21.35 29.02
CA THR A 242 8.95 22.51 29.91
C THR A 242 10.04 22.25 30.94
N LEU A 243 11.08 23.09 30.93
CA LEU A 243 12.16 23.03 31.96
C LEU A 243 12.01 24.14 32.99
N GLU A 244 11.93 23.76 34.24
CA GLU A 244 11.94 24.64 35.38
C GLU A 244 13.29 24.50 36.13
N ASN A 245 14.21 25.41 35.85
CA ASN A 245 15.55 25.44 36.44
C ASN A 245 15.93 26.90 36.81
N PRO A 246 15.24 27.53 37.77
CA PRO A 246 15.41 28.96 38.05
C PRO A 246 16.82 29.31 38.57
N HIS A 247 17.53 28.36 39.13
CA HIS A 247 18.86 28.58 39.69
C HIS A 247 19.99 28.09 38.78
N GLY A 248 19.65 27.61 37.58
CA GLY A 248 20.64 27.18 36.59
C GLY A 248 21.48 25.97 37.03
N PHE A 249 20.92 25.04 37.77
CA PHE A 249 21.62 23.83 38.22
C PHE A 249 22.01 22.91 37.07
N PHE A 250 23.17 22.27 37.20
CA PHE A 250 23.66 21.24 36.30
C PHE A 250 23.16 19.86 36.72
N VAL A 251 22.64 19.07 35.77
CA VAL A 251 22.26 17.68 36.00
C VAL A 251 23.04 16.78 35.05
N PRO A 252 23.75 15.75 35.53
CA PRO A 252 24.44 14.81 34.69
C PRO A 252 23.50 14.09 33.72
N VAL A 253 23.92 13.87 32.46
CA VAL A 253 23.11 13.19 31.44
C VAL A 253 22.74 11.76 31.84
N SER A 254 23.59 11.10 32.64
CA SER A 254 23.29 9.77 33.20
C SER A 254 22.04 9.81 34.09
N LEU A 255 21.90 10.84 34.90
CA LEU A 255 20.77 11.02 35.82
C LEU A 255 19.50 11.40 35.04
N LEU A 256 19.62 12.28 34.03
CA LEU A 256 18.52 12.58 33.12
C LEU A 256 18.00 11.32 32.37
N ASN A 257 18.91 10.45 31.98
CA ASN A 257 18.53 9.18 31.37
C ASN A 257 17.89 8.19 32.36
N ALA A 258 18.31 8.20 33.62
CA ALA A 258 17.67 7.43 34.71
C ALA A 258 16.26 7.96 34.98
N LEU A 259 16.11 9.27 35.11
CA LEU A 259 14.83 9.95 35.34
C LEU A 259 13.82 9.66 34.21
N ARG A 260 14.27 9.65 32.95
CA ARG A 260 13.42 9.32 31.81
C ARG A 260 12.95 7.86 31.80
N ARG A 261 13.70 6.93 32.41
CA ARG A 261 13.38 5.50 32.41
C ARG A 261 12.44 5.08 33.53
N GLY A 262 12.38 5.82 34.60
CA GLY A 262 11.45 5.61 35.71
C GLY A 262 10.06 6.10 35.39
#